data_e74fe467509747d4ee34a088fee98d00
#
_entry.id   e74fe467509747d4ee34a088fee98d00
#
_cell.length_a   1.000
_cell.length_b   1.000
_cell.length_c   1.000
_cell.angle_alpha   90.00
_cell.angle_beta   90.00
_cell.angle_gamma   90.00
#
_symmetry.space_group_name_H-M   'P 1'
#
loop_
_entity.id
_entity.type
_entity.pdbx_description
1 polymer ?
#
loop_
_entity_poly.entity_id
_entity_poly.type
_entity_poly.pdbx_seq_one_letter_code
_entity_poly.pdbx_strand_id
1 'polypeptide(L)'
;MRKMLPYGTRKGKYNEIKLFHECRGRHLCGKRLEIFICVRMVSAEASAQKMTELHHSIKKSTKRKVVFSIAIKEYSMSRDSTRQLSPSFKVREFACKGSDVVLLDEELVVLLQCIREHFGKPVHITSGYRTAAHNAAVGGSKSSQHLLGRAADFHVEGVPVAAVAAYAETLLPSRGGIGRYPKDVAHPKRSTGWVHIDTRAGKSRWKM
;
A
#
# COMPACT_ATOMS: atom_id res chain seq x y z
N MET A 1 5.78 -53.89 -36.64
CA MET A 1 5.38 -52.49 -36.53
C MET A 1 4.75 -52.25 -35.15
N ARG A 2 5.54 -51.71 -34.19
CA ARG A 2 5.06 -51.32 -32.86
C ARG A 2 4.98 -49.79 -32.81
N LYS A 3 3.79 -49.23 -32.61
CA LYS A 3 3.57 -47.80 -32.43
C LYS A 3 4.00 -47.41 -31.04
N MET A 4 4.98 -46.50 -30.94
CA MET A 4 5.33 -45.80 -29.70
C MET A 4 4.30 -44.73 -29.39
N LEU A 5 3.81 -44.72 -28.13
CA LEU A 5 2.97 -43.66 -27.55
C LEU A 5 3.87 -42.57 -26.94
N PRO A 6 3.58 -41.30 -27.08
CA PRO A 6 4.37 -40.25 -26.50
C PRO A 6 4.07 -40.06 -25.02
N TYR A 7 5.14 -39.84 -24.26
CA TYR A 7 5.12 -39.50 -22.83
C TYR A 7 4.40 -38.18 -22.58
N GLY A 8 3.33 -38.23 -21.80
CA GLY A 8 2.62 -37.05 -21.37
C GLY A 8 3.32 -36.31 -20.22
N THR A 9 3.77 -35.11 -20.47
CA THR A 9 4.26 -34.18 -19.44
C THR A 9 3.09 -33.71 -18.58
N ARG A 10 3.07 -34.07 -17.30
CA ARG A 10 2.15 -33.50 -16.30
C ARG A 10 2.58 -32.06 -16.03
N LYS A 11 1.88 -31.11 -16.60
CA LYS A 11 1.91 -29.71 -16.16
C LYS A 11 1.15 -29.60 -14.83
N GLY A 12 1.87 -29.38 -13.75
CA GLY A 12 1.28 -28.98 -12.47
C GLY A 12 0.58 -27.64 -12.61
N LYS A 13 -0.72 -27.59 -12.37
CA LYS A 13 -1.48 -26.34 -12.27
C LYS A 13 -1.12 -25.67 -10.94
N TYR A 14 -0.26 -24.69 -10.96
CA TYR A 14 -0.13 -23.76 -9.86
C TYR A 14 -1.33 -22.81 -9.91
N ASN A 15 -2.17 -22.88 -8.89
CA ASN A 15 -3.27 -21.94 -8.73
C ASN A 15 -2.69 -20.58 -8.29
N GLU A 16 -2.80 -19.58 -9.13
CA GLU A 16 -2.54 -18.18 -8.76
C GLU A 16 -3.56 -17.74 -7.71
N ILE A 17 -3.10 -17.44 -6.51
CA ILE A 17 -3.91 -16.82 -5.48
C ILE A 17 -3.97 -15.32 -5.80
N LYS A 18 -5.06 -14.87 -6.43
CA LYS A 18 -5.33 -13.43 -6.59
C LYS A 18 -5.96 -12.90 -5.31
N LEU A 19 -5.19 -12.12 -4.56
CA LEU A 19 -5.67 -11.36 -3.41
C LEU A 19 -6.46 -10.15 -3.90
N PHE A 20 -7.78 -10.20 -3.80
CA PHE A 20 -8.63 -9.04 -4.02
C PHE A 20 -8.93 -8.37 -2.67
N HIS A 21 -8.54 -7.12 -2.53
CA HIS A 21 -8.92 -6.27 -1.40
C HIS A 21 -10.23 -5.56 -1.75
N GLU A 22 -11.33 -5.98 -1.16
CA GLU A 22 -12.59 -5.24 -1.23
C GLU A 22 -12.73 -4.39 0.04
N CYS A 23 -12.33 -3.12 -0.04
CA CYS A 23 -12.55 -2.14 1.03
C CYS A 23 -14.00 -1.66 0.97
N ARG A 24 -14.95 -2.40 1.56
CA ARG A 24 -16.30 -1.89 1.80
C ARG A 24 -16.35 -1.16 3.14
N GLY A 25 -16.46 0.16 3.07
CA GLY A 25 -16.74 1.01 4.22
C GLY A 25 -18.12 0.71 4.80
N ARG A 26 -18.19 0.31 6.08
CA ARG A 26 -19.35 0.50 6.94
C ARG A 26 -18.87 1.03 8.29
N HIS A 27 -19.56 2.08 8.73
CA HIS A 27 -19.45 2.68 10.05
C HIS A 27 -19.40 1.63 11.14
N LEU A 28 -18.33 1.63 11.95
CA LEU A 28 -18.36 1.15 13.32
C LEU A 28 -17.50 2.06 14.17
N CYS A 29 -18.18 2.68 15.14
CA CYS A 29 -17.64 3.46 16.23
C CYS A 29 -16.62 2.67 17.05
N GLY A 30 -15.41 3.24 17.18
CA GLY A 30 -14.53 3.06 18.30
C GLY A 30 -14.09 1.66 18.68
N LYS A 31 -13.41 0.90 17.81
CA LYS A 31 -12.49 -0.21 18.18
C LYS A 31 -11.77 -0.72 16.93
N ARG A 32 -10.42 -0.76 16.98
CA ARG A 32 -9.48 -1.49 16.11
C ARG A 32 -9.94 -1.75 14.66
N LEU A 33 -9.18 -1.20 13.72
CA LEU A 33 -9.31 -1.52 12.30
C LEU A 33 -9.05 -3.02 12.08
N GLU A 34 -10.11 -3.81 11.95
CA GLU A 34 -10.05 -5.18 11.47
C GLU A 34 -10.16 -5.15 9.95
N ILE A 35 -9.04 -5.35 9.27
CA ILE A 35 -9.03 -5.55 7.83
C ILE A 35 -9.42 -7.00 7.58
N PHE A 36 -10.67 -7.24 7.15
CA PHE A 36 -11.11 -8.54 6.69
C PHE A 36 -10.52 -8.81 5.30
N ILE A 37 -9.57 -9.73 5.23
CA ILE A 37 -9.11 -10.29 3.96
C ILE A 37 -10.14 -11.33 3.54
N CYS A 38 -11.01 -10.99 2.59
CA CYS A 38 -11.92 -11.95 1.99
C CYS A 38 -11.21 -12.68 0.84
N VAL A 39 -10.78 -13.90 1.07
CA VAL A 39 -10.24 -14.77 0.02
C VAL A 39 -11.41 -15.40 -0.74
N ARG A 40 -11.71 -14.89 -1.93
CA ARG A 40 -12.68 -15.52 -2.83
C ARG A 40 -11.96 -16.55 -3.70
N MET A 41 -12.09 -17.82 -3.35
CA MET A 41 -11.70 -18.91 -4.24
C MET A 41 -12.79 -19.08 -5.30
N VAL A 42 -12.46 -18.78 -6.55
CA VAL A 42 -13.29 -19.16 -7.70
C VAL A 42 -12.72 -20.46 -8.24
N SER A 43 -13.32 -21.57 -7.85
CA SER A 43 -13.24 -22.81 -8.61
C SER A 43 -14.66 -23.17 -9.04
N ALA A 44 -14.88 -23.27 -10.35
CA ALA A 44 -16.04 -23.91 -10.88
C ALA A 44 -16.07 -25.37 -10.40
N GLU A 45 -17.25 -25.83 -9.96
CA GLU A 45 -17.54 -27.21 -9.56
C GLU A 45 -17.04 -27.65 -8.18
N ALA A 46 -17.65 -27.11 -7.13
CA ALA A 46 -17.69 -27.79 -5.84
C ALA A 46 -19.13 -27.91 -5.38
N SER A 47 -19.57 -29.16 -5.09
CA SER A 47 -20.90 -29.46 -4.58
C SER A 47 -21.17 -28.71 -3.27
N ALA A 48 -22.46 -28.39 -3.00
CA ALA A 48 -22.92 -27.63 -1.83
C ALA A 48 -22.41 -28.16 -0.47
N GLN A 49 -22.14 -29.45 -0.35
CA GLN A 49 -21.59 -30.10 0.85
C GLN A 49 -20.14 -29.71 1.13
N LYS A 50 -19.27 -29.59 0.10
CA LYS A 50 -17.88 -29.10 0.28
C LYS A 50 -17.81 -27.62 0.68
N MET A 51 -18.81 -26.83 0.31
CA MET A 51 -18.89 -25.41 0.69
C MET A 51 -19.20 -25.23 2.17
N THR A 52 -19.99 -26.11 2.79
CA THR A 52 -20.30 -26.04 4.24
C THR A 52 -19.11 -26.44 5.10
N GLU A 53 -18.36 -27.45 4.72
CA GLU A 53 -17.12 -27.85 5.43
C GLU A 53 -16.03 -26.82 5.28
N LEU A 54 -15.89 -26.22 4.08
CA LEU A 54 -14.95 -25.14 3.82
C LEU A 54 -15.30 -23.88 4.63
N HIS A 55 -16.59 -23.54 4.77
CA HIS A 55 -17.09 -22.44 5.61
C HIS A 55 -16.78 -22.65 7.09
N HIS A 56 -16.91 -23.88 7.58
CA HIS A 56 -16.59 -24.23 8.97
C HIS A 56 -15.09 -24.20 9.25
N SER A 57 -14.27 -24.67 8.31
CA SER A 57 -12.81 -24.63 8.38
C SER A 57 -12.26 -23.20 8.31
N ILE A 58 -12.85 -22.34 7.44
CA ILE A 58 -12.49 -20.93 7.31
C ILE A 58 -12.85 -20.16 8.60
N LYS A 59 -14.03 -20.40 9.22
CA LYS A 59 -14.39 -19.78 10.51
C LYS A 59 -13.41 -20.12 11.64
N LYS A 60 -12.77 -21.29 11.60
CA LYS A 60 -11.78 -21.73 12.59
C LYS A 60 -10.39 -21.17 12.31
N SER A 61 -10.07 -20.83 11.04
CA SER A 61 -8.77 -20.34 10.60
C SER A 61 -8.61 -18.81 10.65
N THR A 62 -9.72 -18.05 10.66
CA THR A 62 -9.71 -16.58 10.48
C THR A 62 -9.41 -15.78 11.76
N LYS A 63 -9.00 -16.43 12.86
CA LYS A 63 -8.46 -15.72 14.03
C LYS A 63 -6.93 -15.52 13.98
N ARG A 64 -6.30 -15.56 12.81
CA ARG A 64 -4.95 -15.03 12.67
C ARG A 64 -5.04 -13.51 12.71
N LYS A 65 -4.87 -12.98 13.90
CA LYS A 65 -4.58 -11.58 14.15
C LYS A 65 -3.32 -11.25 13.35
N VAL A 66 -3.48 -10.60 12.21
CA VAL A 66 -2.34 -10.01 11.50
C VAL A 66 -1.91 -8.84 12.36
N VAL A 67 -1.00 -9.11 13.30
CA VAL A 67 -0.30 -8.06 14.02
C VAL A 67 0.68 -7.49 13.02
N PHE A 68 0.35 -6.37 12.38
CA PHE A 68 1.35 -5.58 11.71
C PHE A 68 2.37 -5.18 12.79
N SER A 69 3.50 -5.82 12.78
CA SER A 69 4.66 -5.30 13.48
C SER A 69 4.93 -3.95 12.84
N ILE A 70 4.83 -2.87 13.61
CA ILE A 70 5.20 -1.51 13.17
C ILE A 70 6.74 -1.52 13.08
N ALA A 71 7.27 -2.21 12.10
CA ALA A 71 8.70 -2.32 11.89
C ALA A 71 9.06 -1.44 10.69
N ILE A 72 9.85 -0.40 10.97
CA ILE A 72 10.55 0.32 9.92
C ILE A 72 11.63 -0.61 9.41
N LYS A 73 11.59 -0.92 8.11
CA LYS A 73 12.61 -1.71 7.44
C LYS A 73 13.63 -0.80 6.78
N GLU A 74 14.87 -1.24 6.82
CA GLU A 74 15.97 -0.61 6.09
C GLU A 74 16.25 -1.40 4.83
N TYR A 75 16.36 -0.69 3.72
CA TYR A 75 16.73 -1.21 2.41
C TYR A 75 17.96 -0.46 1.89
N SER A 76 18.71 -1.12 1.01
CA SER A 76 19.85 -0.53 0.29
C SER A 76 19.50 -0.35 -1.18
N MET A 77 19.70 0.84 -1.72
CA MET A 77 19.43 1.12 -3.14
C MET A 77 20.33 0.30 -4.08
N SER A 78 21.57 0.04 -3.66
CA SER A 78 22.51 -0.78 -4.44
C SER A 78 22.07 -2.25 -4.54
N ARG A 79 21.38 -2.79 -3.53
CA ARG A 79 20.94 -4.20 -3.50
C ARG A 79 19.45 -4.37 -3.79
N ASP A 80 18.61 -3.48 -3.26
CA ASP A 80 17.17 -3.69 -3.15
C ASP A 80 16.35 -2.77 -4.07
N SER A 81 16.98 -1.93 -4.90
CA SER A 81 16.27 -0.90 -5.70
C SER A 81 15.10 -1.45 -6.52
N THR A 82 15.23 -2.64 -7.07
CA THR A 82 14.20 -3.31 -7.87
C THR A 82 13.28 -4.21 -7.07
N ARG A 83 13.54 -4.38 -5.75
CA ARG A 83 12.75 -5.25 -4.89
C ARG A 83 11.31 -4.77 -4.82
N GLN A 84 10.40 -5.71 -5.08
CA GLN A 84 8.97 -5.49 -5.02
C GLN A 84 8.50 -5.46 -3.57
N LEU A 85 7.79 -4.40 -3.20
CA LEU A 85 7.19 -4.20 -1.87
C LEU A 85 5.71 -4.57 -1.85
N SER A 86 5.03 -4.28 -2.95
CA SER A 86 3.63 -4.62 -3.19
C SER A 86 3.40 -4.78 -4.70
N PRO A 87 2.24 -5.21 -5.18
CA PRO A 87 1.98 -5.34 -6.62
C PRO A 87 2.33 -4.12 -7.46
N SER A 88 2.25 -2.91 -6.88
CA SER A 88 2.45 -1.65 -7.62
C SER A 88 3.70 -0.87 -7.23
N PHE A 89 4.41 -1.22 -6.13
CA PHE A 89 5.49 -0.40 -5.60
C PHE A 89 6.79 -1.17 -5.41
N LYS A 90 7.91 -0.48 -5.70
CA LYS A 90 9.28 -0.97 -5.50
C LYS A 90 10.05 -0.05 -4.55
N VAL A 91 11.12 -0.55 -3.94
CA VAL A 91 11.98 0.20 -3.00
C VAL A 91 12.45 1.53 -3.57
N ARG A 92 12.91 1.55 -4.83
CA ARG A 92 13.44 2.76 -5.48
C ARG A 92 12.48 3.95 -5.50
N GLU A 93 11.16 3.71 -5.46
CA GLU A 93 10.16 4.77 -5.50
C GLU A 93 10.11 5.58 -4.19
N PHE A 94 10.62 5.01 -3.10
CA PHE A 94 10.68 5.64 -1.78
C PHE A 94 12.04 6.24 -1.47
N ALA A 95 13.02 6.10 -2.36
CA ALA A 95 14.40 6.48 -2.10
C ALA A 95 14.60 8.00 -2.04
N CYS A 96 15.54 8.42 -1.18
CA CYS A 96 16.06 9.76 -1.17
C CYS A 96 17.19 9.89 -2.20
N LYS A 97 17.16 10.95 -3.01
CA LYS A 97 18.23 11.20 -3.99
C LYS A 97 19.59 11.32 -3.29
N GLY A 98 20.56 10.54 -3.77
CA GLY A 98 21.93 10.55 -3.23
C GLY A 98 22.13 9.73 -1.96
N SER A 99 21.13 8.93 -1.54
CA SER A 99 21.25 8.00 -0.41
C SER A 99 21.15 6.56 -0.89
N ASP A 100 22.02 5.68 -0.38
CA ASP A 100 21.87 4.22 -0.55
C ASP A 100 20.83 3.66 0.44
N VAL A 101 20.70 4.26 1.61
CA VAL A 101 19.75 3.83 2.64
C VAL A 101 18.35 4.34 2.35
N VAL A 102 17.36 3.45 2.48
CA VAL A 102 15.93 3.76 2.43
C VAL A 102 15.27 3.16 3.66
N LEU A 103 14.81 4.01 4.58
CA LEU A 103 13.93 3.58 5.67
C LEU A 103 12.49 3.58 5.17
N LEU A 104 11.72 2.55 5.52
CA LEU A 104 10.34 2.42 5.05
C LEU A 104 9.47 1.65 6.03
N ASP A 105 8.36 2.26 6.41
CA ASP A 105 7.28 1.62 7.14
C ASP A 105 6.43 0.77 6.18
N GLU A 106 6.31 -0.52 6.44
CA GLU A 106 5.53 -1.44 5.59
C GLU A 106 4.04 -1.04 5.54
N GLU A 107 3.52 -0.46 6.62
CA GLU A 107 2.14 0.02 6.65
C GLU A 107 1.90 1.14 5.62
N LEU A 108 2.87 2.03 5.43
CA LEU A 108 2.79 3.08 4.41
C LEU A 108 2.62 2.49 3.01
N VAL A 109 3.33 1.39 2.70
CA VAL A 109 3.21 0.69 1.41
C VAL A 109 1.81 0.12 1.23
N VAL A 110 1.23 -0.48 2.29
CA VAL A 110 -0.14 -1.02 2.26
C VAL A 110 -1.16 0.08 2.01
N LEU A 111 -1.05 1.22 2.69
CA LEU A 111 -1.94 2.38 2.48
C LEU A 111 -1.89 2.90 1.03
N LEU A 112 -0.69 3.03 0.48
CA LEU A 112 -0.51 3.47 -0.91
C LEU A 112 -1.06 2.44 -1.91
N GLN A 113 -0.91 1.15 -1.62
CA GLN A 113 -1.48 0.08 -2.45
C GLN A 113 -3.03 0.13 -2.43
N CYS A 114 -3.66 0.33 -1.26
CA CYS A 114 -5.10 0.54 -1.17
C CYS A 114 -5.57 1.73 -2.00
N ILE A 115 -4.82 2.85 -1.97
CA ILE A 115 -5.12 4.04 -2.80
C ILE A 115 -5.00 3.71 -4.28
N ARG A 116 -3.94 3.00 -4.68
CA ARG A 116 -3.70 2.56 -6.06
C ARG A 116 -4.85 1.70 -6.60
N GLU A 117 -5.32 0.76 -5.78
CA GLU A 117 -6.41 -0.16 -6.13
C GLU A 117 -7.76 0.55 -6.19
N HIS A 118 -8.05 1.43 -5.21
CA HIS A 118 -9.30 2.17 -5.15
C HIS A 118 -9.54 3.03 -6.39
N PHE A 119 -8.53 3.76 -6.84
CA PHE A 119 -8.66 4.62 -8.01
C PHE A 119 -8.39 3.90 -9.33
N GLY A 120 -7.79 2.71 -9.32
CA GLY A 120 -7.41 1.99 -10.54
C GLY A 120 -6.41 2.76 -11.42
N LYS A 121 -5.72 3.78 -10.87
CA LYS A 121 -4.83 4.72 -11.58
C LYS A 121 -3.42 4.69 -10.99
N PRO A 122 -2.38 4.99 -11.79
CA PRO A 122 -1.02 5.11 -11.29
C PRO A 122 -0.92 6.09 -10.10
N VAL A 123 -0.18 5.66 -9.08
CA VAL A 123 0.21 6.50 -7.93
C VAL A 123 1.69 6.83 -8.12
N HIS A 124 2.00 8.11 -8.23
CA HIS A 124 3.35 8.60 -8.42
C HIS A 124 3.87 9.18 -7.12
N ILE A 125 4.86 8.52 -6.51
CA ILE A 125 5.52 9.00 -5.30
C ILE A 125 6.52 10.08 -5.70
N THR A 126 6.34 11.29 -5.21
CA THR A 126 7.21 12.44 -5.46
C THR A 126 8.26 12.61 -4.37
N SER A 127 8.00 12.11 -3.16
CA SER A 127 8.96 12.09 -2.06
C SER A 127 8.59 10.97 -1.08
N GLY A 128 9.50 10.05 -0.82
CA GLY A 128 9.41 9.02 0.21
C GLY A 128 10.32 9.34 1.39
N TYR A 129 11.26 8.44 1.71
CA TYR A 129 12.29 8.67 2.71
C TYR A 129 13.14 9.90 2.40
N ARG A 130 13.53 10.65 3.44
CA ARG A 130 14.45 11.79 3.31
C ARG A 130 15.58 11.66 4.33
N THR A 131 16.81 11.86 3.87
CA THR A 131 17.94 12.09 4.78
C THR A 131 17.78 13.43 5.48
N ALA A 132 18.43 13.61 6.64
CA ALA A 132 18.40 14.88 7.38
C ALA A 132 18.88 16.06 6.52
N ALA A 133 19.94 15.85 5.74
CA ALA A 133 20.50 16.87 4.84
C ALA A 133 19.48 17.26 3.75
N HIS A 134 18.87 16.27 3.08
CA HIS A 134 17.85 16.56 2.06
C HIS A 134 16.62 17.25 2.66
N ASN A 135 16.16 16.78 3.83
CA ASN A 135 15.01 17.39 4.51
C ASN A 135 15.27 18.86 4.84
N ALA A 136 16.48 19.21 5.33
CA ALA A 136 16.87 20.59 5.58
C ALA A 136 16.91 21.41 4.28
N ALA A 137 17.50 20.87 3.20
CA ALA A 137 17.61 21.55 1.91
C ALA A 137 16.23 21.89 1.29
N VAL A 138 15.18 21.06 1.54
CA VAL A 138 13.83 21.33 1.05
C VAL A 138 12.95 22.09 2.05
N GLY A 139 13.52 22.58 3.16
CA GLY A 139 12.77 23.32 4.20
C GLY A 139 11.78 22.45 4.98
N GLY A 140 12.04 21.15 5.09
CA GLY A 140 11.19 20.22 5.84
C GLY A 140 11.31 20.41 7.36
N SER A 141 10.24 20.09 8.08
CA SER A 141 10.23 20.11 9.55
C SER A 141 11.31 19.20 10.14
N LYS A 142 11.93 19.62 11.25
CA LYS A 142 12.89 18.79 12.01
C LYS A 142 12.29 17.48 12.52
N SER A 143 10.97 17.45 12.74
CA SER A 143 10.19 16.25 13.15
C SER A 143 9.44 15.57 12.01
N SER A 144 9.92 15.76 10.77
CA SER A 144 9.28 15.21 9.57
C SER A 144 9.21 13.67 9.60
N GLN A 145 8.04 13.12 9.29
CA GLN A 145 7.86 11.66 9.20
C GLN A 145 8.60 11.03 8.01
N HIS A 146 8.99 11.83 7.02
CA HIS A 146 9.88 11.39 5.94
C HIS A 146 11.26 10.95 6.45
N LEU A 147 11.77 11.58 7.51
CA LEU A 147 13.05 11.21 8.15
C LEU A 147 13.01 9.81 8.75
N LEU A 148 11.82 9.36 9.13
CA LEU A 148 11.58 8.06 9.77
C LEU A 148 11.12 6.98 8.77
N GLY A 149 11.03 7.30 7.47
CA GLY A 149 10.49 6.38 6.48
C GLY A 149 8.98 6.12 6.62
N ARG A 150 8.27 6.98 7.34
CA ARG A 150 6.84 6.83 7.65
C ARG A 150 5.92 7.67 6.79
N ALA A 151 6.45 8.41 5.82
CA ALA A 151 5.67 9.34 5.01
C ALA A 151 5.95 9.23 3.53
N ALA A 152 4.93 9.55 2.73
CA ALA A 152 5.05 9.76 1.31
C ALA A 152 4.25 10.98 0.86
N ASP A 153 4.84 11.76 -0.04
CA ASP A 153 4.16 12.75 -0.85
C ASP A 153 3.90 12.13 -2.23
N PHE A 154 2.67 12.17 -2.71
CA PHE A 154 2.30 11.51 -3.96
C PHE A 154 1.10 12.17 -4.63
N HIS A 155 0.91 11.87 -5.91
CA HIS A 155 -0.32 12.16 -6.63
C HIS A 155 -0.85 10.91 -7.34
N VAL A 156 -2.14 10.89 -7.61
CA VAL A 156 -2.80 9.84 -8.41
C VAL A 156 -3.12 10.44 -9.78
N GLU A 157 -2.72 9.75 -10.83
CA GLU A 157 -2.87 10.24 -12.20
C GLU A 157 -4.34 10.54 -12.53
N GLY A 158 -4.60 11.78 -12.95
CA GLY A 158 -5.94 12.23 -13.34
C GLY A 158 -6.96 12.35 -12.19
N VAL A 159 -6.54 12.17 -10.92
CA VAL A 159 -7.44 12.26 -9.76
C VAL A 159 -7.15 13.54 -8.96
N PRO A 160 -8.17 14.36 -8.65
CA PRO A 160 -7.99 15.55 -7.84
C PRO A 160 -7.46 15.26 -6.44
N VAL A 161 -6.57 16.12 -5.93
CA VAL A 161 -5.98 16.03 -4.57
C VAL A 161 -7.06 15.86 -3.49
N ALA A 162 -8.19 16.57 -3.64
CA ALA A 162 -9.29 16.49 -2.68
C ALA A 162 -9.91 15.09 -2.60
N ALA A 163 -10.10 14.43 -3.75
CA ALA A 163 -10.65 13.07 -3.80
C ALA A 163 -9.68 12.04 -3.21
N VAL A 164 -8.39 12.15 -3.52
CA VAL A 164 -7.34 11.29 -2.96
C VAL A 164 -7.28 11.45 -1.44
N ALA A 165 -7.28 12.69 -0.94
CA ALA A 165 -7.24 12.96 0.50
C ALA A 165 -8.51 12.49 1.23
N ALA A 166 -9.69 12.61 0.60
CA ALA A 166 -10.94 12.10 1.16
C ALA A 166 -10.91 10.56 1.31
N TYR A 167 -10.37 9.84 0.33
CA TYR A 167 -10.21 8.41 0.48
C TYR A 167 -9.15 8.04 1.52
N ALA A 168 -8.01 8.75 1.56
CA ALA A 168 -6.99 8.55 2.59
C ALA A 168 -7.55 8.74 4.02
N GLU A 169 -8.52 9.67 4.21
CA GLU A 169 -9.20 9.86 5.50
C GLU A 169 -9.99 8.61 5.92
N THR A 170 -10.56 7.85 4.98
CA THR A 170 -11.25 6.59 5.30
C THR A 170 -10.30 5.48 5.75
N LEU A 171 -9.04 5.52 5.29
CA LEU A 171 -7.99 4.58 5.69
C LEU A 171 -7.38 4.94 7.04
N LEU A 172 -7.32 6.22 7.39
CA LEU A 172 -6.69 6.75 8.61
C LEU A 172 -7.66 7.64 9.42
N PRO A 173 -8.82 7.13 9.85
CA PRO A 173 -9.87 7.97 10.44
C PRO A 173 -9.47 8.58 11.81
N SER A 174 -8.63 7.88 12.59
CA SER A 174 -8.28 8.23 13.97
C SER A 174 -6.80 8.51 14.21
N ARG A 175 -5.94 8.29 13.23
CA ARG A 175 -4.47 8.46 13.33
C ARG A 175 -3.87 8.91 12.01
N GLY A 176 -2.54 8.98 11.95
CA GLY A 176 -1.78 9.32 10.74
C GLY A 176 -1.91 10.78 10.33
N GLY A 177 -0.97 11.22 9.51
CA GLY A 177 -0.99 12.55 8.92
C GLY A 177 -1.57 12.52 7.51
N ILE A 178 -2.42 13.50 7.17
CA ILE A 178 -2.88 13.75 5.80
C ILE A 178 -2.75 15.23 5.51
N GLY A 179 -1.87 15.58 4.56
CA GLY A 179 -1.67 16.93 4.05
C GLY A 179 -2.21 17.06 2.64
N ARG A 180 -2.88 18.17 2.35
CA ARG A 180 -3.42 18.50 1.03
C ARG A 180 -2.66 19.67 0.43
N TYR A 181 -2.04 19.44 -0.69
CA TYR A 181 -1.32 20.44 -1.46
C TYR A 181 -1.97 20.52 -2.84
N PRO A 182 -3.04 21.31 -3.00
CA PRO A 182 -3.77 21.40 -4.26
C PRO A 182 -2.86 21.98 -5.35
N LYS A 183 -3.24 21.72 -6.60
CA LYS A 183 -2.60 22.33 -7.77
C LYS A 183 -2.58 23.85 -7.60
N ASP A 184 -1.43 24.44 -7.83
CA ASP A 184 -1.24 25.88 -7.81
C ASP A 184 -0.42 26.27 -9.05
N VAL A 185 -1.06 26.94 -9.99
CA VAL A 185 -0.44 27.38 -11.26
C VAL A 185 0.60 28.48 -11.05
N ALA A 186 0.51 29.22 -9.92
CA ALA A 186 1.49 30.24 -9.57
C ALA A 186 2.80 29.62 -9.00
N HIS A 187 2.75 28.35 -8.61
CA HIS A 187 3.90 27.64 -8.06
C HIS A 187 4.28 26.46 -8.96
N PRO A 188 5.36 26.56 -9.76
CA PRO A 188 5.78 25.50 -10.71
C PRO A 188 5.91 24.11 -10.06
N LYS A 189 6.37 24.07 -8.80
CA LYS A 189 6.48 22.81 -8.02
C LYS A 189 5.14 22.20 -7.62
N ARG A 190 4.00 22.90 -7.80
CA ARG A 190 2.66 22.43 -7.48
C ARG A 190 1.78 22.26 -8.74
N SER A 191 2.40 22.07 -9.90
CA SER A 191 1.69 21.97 -11.18
C SER A 191 0.63 20.85 -11.20
N THR A 192 0.84 19.76 -10.46
CA THR A 192 -0.13 18.66 -10.31
C THR A 192 -0.84 18.67 -8.95
N GLY A 193 -0.26 19.33 -7.94
CA GLY A 193 -0.59 19.13 -6.53
C GLY A 193 -0.17 17.74 -6.03
N TRP A 194 -0.28 17.52 -4.73
CA TRP A 194 0.00 16.21 -4.13
C TRP A 194 -0.73 16.04 -2.79
N VAL A 195 -0.80 14.80 -2.34
CA VAL A 195 -1.23 14.44 -1.00
C VAL A 195 -0.02 13.95 -0.22
N HIS A 196 0.14 14.43 1.00
CA HIS A 196 1.01 13.81 2.00
C HIS A 196 0.22 12.80 2.80
N ILE A 197 0.79 11.62 3.03
CA ILE A 197 0.26 10.62 3.96
C ILE A 197 1.39 10.15 4.88
N ASP A 198 1.08 9.94 6.17
CA ASP A 198 2.05 9.31 7.09
C ASP A 198 1.36 8.42 8.13
N THR A 199 2.14 7.52 8.74
CA THR A 199 1.69 6.48 9.68
C THR A 199 1.92 6.85 11.15
N ARG A 200 2.06 8.16 11.50
CA ARG A 200 2.18 8.59 12.90
C ARG A 200 1.01 8.11 13.76
N ALA A 201 1.24 7.93 15.06
CA ALA A 201 0.21 7.46 15.99
C ALA A 201 -0.94 8.48 16.17
N GLY A 202 -0.62 9.77 16.25
CA GLY A 202 -1.61 10.84 16.42
C GLY A 202 -2.23 11.27 15.09
N LYS A 203 -3.49 11.71 15.12
CA LYS A 203 -4.18 12.28 13.96
C LYS A 203 -3.66 13.68 13.66
N SER A 204 -3.31 13.96 12.41
CA SER A 204 -2.90 15.29 11.93
C SER A 204 -3.46 15.54 10.54
N ARG A 205 -4.07 16.72 10.34
CA ARG A 205 -4.69 17.13 9.07
C ARG A 205 -4.34 18.57 8.76
N TRP A 206 -3.90 18.84 7.52
CA TRP A 206 -3.60 20.21 7.09
C TRP A 206 -3.83 20.40 5.60
N LYS A 207 -3.94 21.65 5.21
CA LYS A 207 -4.03 22.10 3.82
C LYS A 207 -3.09 23.30 3.64
N MET A 208 -2.33 23.33 2.57
CA MET A 208 -1.44 24.42 2.16
C MET A 208 -2.01 25.14 0.94
#